data_c2c0ad4983cba1d69ccc7e56c152fe19
#
_entry.id   c2c0ad4983cba1d69ccc7e56c152fe19
#
_cell.length_a   1.000
_cell.length_b   1.000
_cell.length_c   1.000
_cell.angle_alpha   90.00
_cell.angle_beta   90.00
_cell.angle_gamma   90.00
#
_symmetry.space_group_name_H-M   'P 1'
#
loop_
_entity.id
_entity.type
_entity.pdbx_description
1 polymer ?
#
loop_
_entity_poly.entity_id
_entity_poly.type
_entity_poly.pdbx_seq_one_letter_code
_entity_poly.pdbx_strand_id
1 'polypeptide(L)'
;ACDQFAIKNNLIVKGYFGGTYESAKNDERKEFNNMLSFVKRSREKISTIIVYSVDRFSRSGGNAIYITEQLKKQGVNLQAVTQPTDTSTPSGKLQQNIQFIFSEYDNQLRREKCVAGMKEAIQSGRWIGKAPFGYEIVRSEKRNRIIVNEKGRIFKKAFEWKAFEQLSSAEISRRLMTFGLE
;
A
#
# COMPACT_ATOMS: atom_id res chain seq x y z
N ALA A 1 -13.81 8.14 -15.23
CA ALA A 1 -14.39 6.79 -15.40
C ALA A 1 -15.61 6.61 -14.49
N CYS A 2 -15.50 6.71 -13.15
CA CYS A 2 -16.65 6.54 -12.25
C CYS A 2 -17.75 7.58 -12.49
N ASP A 3 -17.39 8.85 -12.73
CA ASP A 3 -18.38 9.90 -13.04
C ASP A 3 -19.09 9.65 -14.37
N GLN A 4 -18.35 9.23 -15.40
CA GLN A 4 -18.96 8.86 -16.68
C GLN A 4 -19.92 7.67 -16.53
N PHE A 5 -19.57 6.71 -15.68
CA PHE A 5 -20.43 5.59 -15.36
C PHE A 5 -21.71 6.06 -14.63
N ALA A 6 -21.58 6.97 -13.65
CA ALA A 6 -22.71 7.54 -12.95
C ALA A 6 -23.66 8.28 -13.90
N ILE A 7 -23.13 9.15 -14.77
CA ILE A 7 -23.91 9.88 -15.78
C ILE A 7 -24.65 8.90 -16.72
N LYS A 8 -23.93 7.90 -17.26
CA LYS A 8 -24.51 6.90 -18.17
C LYS A 8 -25.67 6.13 -17.56
N ASN A 9 -25.63 5.91 -16.24
CA ASN A 9 -26.67 5.17 -15.50
C ASN A 9 -27.68 6.08 -14.80
N ASN A 10 -27.71 7.39 -15.11
CA ASN A 10 -28.58 8.39 -14.48
C ASN A 10 -28.49 8.41 -12.94
N LEU A 11 -27.27 8.25 -12.40
CA LEU A 11 -27.01 8.27 -10.96
C LEU A 11 -26.52 9.66 -10.54
N ILE A 12 -27.03 10.15 -9.42
CA ILE A 12 -26.59 11.41 -8.81
C ILE A 12 -25.49 11.11 -7.79
N VAL A 13 -24.28 11.65 -8.02
CA VAL A 13 -23.16 11.46 -7.12
C VAL A 13 -23.36 12.32 -5.87
N LYS A 14 -23.36 11.69 -4.70
CA LYS A 14 -23.55 12.33 -3.38
C LYS A 14 -22.26 12.54 -2.59
N GLY A 15 -21.19 11.85 -2.95
CA GLY A 15 -19.91 12.00 -2.30
C GLY A 15 -18.77 11.26 -3.00
N TYR A 16 -17.55 11.71 -2.75
CA TYR A 16 -16.32 11.11 -3.25
C TYR A 16 -15.45 10.70 -2.06
N PHE A 17 -14.89 9.51 -2.11
CA PHE A 17 -14.05 8.95 -1.07
C PHE A 17 -12.78 8.36 -1.66
N GLY A 18 -11.63 8.62 -1.04
CA GLY A 18 -10.31 8.25 -1.55
C GLY A 18 -9.70 9.37 -2.39
N GLY A 19 -8.46 9.16 -2.87
CA GLY A 19 -7.76 10.14 -3.73
C GLY A 19 -6.73 10.99 -3.03
N THR A 20 -6.46 10.79 -1.75
CA THR A 20 -5.33 11.41 -1.07
C THR A 20 -4.06 10.62 -1.38
N TYR A 21 -3.07 11.30 -1.97
CA TYR A 21 -1.76 10.73 -2.31
C TYR A 21 -0.86 10.48 -1.08
N GLU A 22 -1.34 10.75 0.12
CA GLU A 22 -0.56 10.60 1.34
C GLU A 22 -0.63 9.16 1.86
N SER A 23 0.55 8.57 1.96
CA SER A 23 0.93 7.25 2.52
C SER A 23 -0.18 6.18 2.63
N ALA A 24 -0.25 5.38 1.62
CA ALA A 24 -1.23 4.35 1.28
C ALA A 24 -1.61 3.27 2.33
N LYS A 25 -1.09 3.28 3.55
CA LYS A 25 -1.37 2.22 4.52
C LYS A 25 -2.44 2.54 5.56
N ASN A 26 -2.56 3.78 5.99
CA ASN A 26 -3.52 4.17 7.04
C ASN A 26 -4.72 4.96 6.50
N ASP A 27 -4.52 5.80 5.48
CA ASP A 27 -5.59 6.68 4.98
C ASP A 27 -6.62 5.94 4.12
N GLU A 28 -6.25 4.91 3.37
CA GLU A 28 -7.22 4.12 2.61
C GLU A 28 -8.28 3.47 3.50
N ARG A 29 -7.90 2.99 4.69
CA ARG A 29 -8.87 2.44 5.65
C ARG A 29 -9.75 3.52 6.27
N LYS A 30 -9.20 4.69 6.51
CA LYS A 30 -9.93 5.82 7.08
C LYS A 30 -10.99 6.31 6.10
N GLU A 31 -10.62 6.56 4.85
CA GLU A 31 -11.55 6.97 3.79
C GLU A 31 -12.60 5.91 3.48
N PHE A 32 -12.22 4.63 3.49
CA PHE A 32 -13.17 3.54 3.35
C PHE A 32 -14.19 3.49 4.50
N ASN A 33 -13.74 3.67 5.74
CA ASN A 33 -14.62 3.74 6.90
C ASN A 33 -15.49 5.00 6.89
N ASN A 34 -14.96 6.13 6.40
CA ASN A 34 -15.72 7.37 6.20
C ASN A 34 -16.83 7.15 5.18
N MET A 35 -16.55 6.49 4.06
CA MET A 35 -17.55 6.10 3.07
C MET A 35 -18.66 5.24 3.66
N LEU A 36 -18.30 4.18 4.38
CA LEU A 36 -19.29 3.30 5.03
C LEU A 36 -20.13 4.05 6.08
N SER A 37 -19.49 4.96 6.82
CA SER A 37 -20.18 5.81 7.80
C SER A 37 -21.12 6.81 7.12
N PHE A 38 -20.71 7.37 5.98
CA PHE A 38 -21.54 8.26 5.17
C PHE A 38 -22.78 7.52 4.67
N VAL A 39 -22.63 6.31 4.12
CA VAL A 39 -23.75 5.48 3.66
C VAL A 39 -24.75 5.23 4.79
N LYS A 40 -24.27 4.94 6.01
CA LYS A 40 -25.12 4.65 7.17
C LYS A 40 -25.84 5.87 7.73
N ARG A 41 -25.20 7.05 7.68
CA ARG A 41 -25.70 8.30 8.32
C ARG A 41 -26.44 9.21 7.36
N SER A 42 -26.35 8.98 6.06
CA SER A 42 -27.00 9.82 5.05
C SER A 42 -28.51 9.83 5.27
N ARG A 43 -29.08 11.03 5.29
CA ARG A 43 -30.55 11.23 5.30
C ARG A 43 -31.18 10.81 3.97
N GLU A 44 -30.42 10.94 2.89
CA GLU A 44 -30.83 10.50 1.56
C GLU A 44 -30.45 9.03 1.37
N LYS A 45 -31.35 8.26 0.75
CA LYS A 45 -31.11 6.85 0.49
C LYS A 45 -30.02 6.68 -0.55
N ILE A 46 -28.85 6.21 -0.12
CA ILE A 46 -27.77 5.81 -1.01
C ILE A 46 -28.12 4.46 -1.61
N SER A 47 -28.15 4.38 -2.94
CA SER A 47 -28.51 3.15 -3.67
C SER A 47 -27.28 2.38 -4.16
N THR A 48 -26.16 3.08 -4.43
CA THR A 48 -25.02 2.47 -5.12
C THR A 48 -23.70 3.07 -4.67
N ILE A 49 -22.72 2.20 -4.45
CA ILE A 49 -21.32 2.56 -4.34
C ILE A 49 -20.66 2.20 -5.67
N ILE A 50 -19.95 3.16 -6.28
CA ILE A 50 -19.24 2.98 -7.54
C ILE A 50 -17.76 2.96 -7.27
N VAL A 51 -17.07 1.93 -7.73
CA VAL A 51 -15.61 1.82 -7.69
C VAL A 51 -15.05 1.59 -9.09
N TYR A 52 -13.80 1.97 -9.33
CA TYR A 52 -13.19 1.74 -10.63
C TYR A 52 -13.07 0.23 -10.93
N SER A 53 -12.57 -0.53 -9.95
CA SER A 53 -12.39 -1.99 -10.03
C SER A 53 -12.60 -2.61 -8.65
N VAL A 54 -12.85 -3.91 -8.58
CA VAL A 54 -13.17 -4.61 -7.31
C VAL A 54 -12.01 -4.56 -6.30
N ASP A 55 -10.75 -4.53 -6.78
CA ASP A 55 -9.55 -4.41 -5.94
C ASP A 55 -9.41 -3.04 -5.25
N ARG A 56 -10.13 -2.01 -5.76
CA ARG A 56 -10.22 -0.69 -5.11
C ARG A 56 -11.22 -0.66 -3.97
N PHE A 57 -12.16 -1.59 -3.95
CA PHE A 57 -13.11 -1.70 -2.84
C PHE A 57 -12.49 -2.39 -1.64
N SER A 58 -11.82 -3.51 -1.83
CA SER A 58 -11.15 -4.25 -0.75
C SER A 58 -10.00 -5.10 -1.28
N ARG A 59 -8.95 -5.20 -0.46
CA ARG A 59 -7.79 -6.07 -0.76
C ARG A 59 -7.99 -7.52 -0.30
N SER A 60 -9.00 -7.77 0.53
CA SER A 60 -9.37 -9.09 1.00
C SER A 60 -10.73 -9.48 0.42
N GLY A 61 -10.77 -10.55 -0.35
CA GLY A 61 -11.97 -11.05 -1.00
C GLY A 61 -13.06 -11.44 0.00
N GLY A 62 -12.68 -12.15 1.06
CA GLY A 62 -13.61 -12.54 2.12
C GLY A 62 -14.26 -11.35 2.82
N ASN A 63 -13.48 -10.32 3.14
CA ASN A 63 -14.00 -9.09 3.76
C ASN A 63 -14.88 -8.30 2.77
N ALA A 64 -14.52 -8.26 1.48
CA ALA A 64 -15.32 -7.62 0.44
C ALA A 64 -16.71 -8.26 0.33
N ILE A 65 -16.76 -9.60 0.29
CA ILE A 65 -18.01 -10.36 0.25
C ILE A 65 -18.89 -10.05 1.46
N TYR A 66 -18.30 -10.07 2.66
CA TYR A 66 -19.03 -9.76 3.89
C TYR A 66 -19.60 -8.34 3.88
N ILE A 67 -18.80 -7.34 3.54
CA ILE A 67 -19.24 -5.93 3.52
C ILE A 67 -20.30 -5.71 2.44
N THR A 68 -20.14 -6.28 1.24
CA THR A 68 -21.15 -6.13 0.18
C THR A 68 -22.48 -6.79 0.56
N GLU A 69 -22.47 -7.88 1.29
CA GLU A 69 -23.69 -8.47 1.83
C GLU A 69 -24.38 -7.57 2.87
N GLN A 70 -23.61 -6.94 3.76
CA GLN A 70 -24.16 -5.97 4.72
C GLN A 70 -24.74 -4.73 4.01
N LEU A 71 -24.06 -4.21 2.99
CA LEU A 71 -24.55 -3.10 2.18
C LEU A 71 -25.84 -3.48 1.45
N LYS A 72 -25.92 -4.66 0.88
CA LYS A 72 -27.10 -5.16 0.18
C LYS A 72 -28.32 -5.28 1.09
N LYS A 73 -28.13 -5.68 2.36
CA LYS A 73 -29.21 -5.71 3.37
C LYS A 73 -29.74 -4.29 3.66
N GLN A 74 -28.93 -3.24 3.44
CA GLN A 74 -29.32 -1.83 3.56
C GLN A 74 -29.86 -1.25 2.24
N GLY A 75 -29.98 -2.06 1.19
CA GLY A 75 -30.42 -1.64 -0.14
C GLY A 75 -29.36 -0.93 -0.96
N VAL A 76 -28.07 -1.07 -0.59
CA VAL A 76 -26.93 -0.47 -1.30
C VAL A 76 -26.21 -1.51 -2.13
N ASN A 77 -26.06 -1.25 -3.43
CA ASN A 77 -25.32 -2.10 -4.35
C ASN A 77 -23.91 -1.60 -4.58
N LEU A 78 -22.96 -2.51 -4.77
CA LEU A 78 -21.62 -2.18 -5.22
C LEU A 78 -21.49 -2.45 -6.72
N GLN A 79 -20.98 -1.46 -7.46
CA GLN A 79 -20.71 -1.60 -8.89
C GLN A 79 -19.27 -1.21 -9.22
N ALA A 80 -18.58 -2.09 -9.95
CA ALA A 80 -17.25 -1.83 -10.47
C ALA A 80 -17.33 -1.44 -11.95
N VAL A 81 -16.71 -0.32 -12.32
CA VAL A 81 -16.78 0.22 -13.70
C VAL A 81 -16.13 -0.72 -14.71
N THR A 82 -14.98 -1.33 -14.33
CA THR A 82 -14.23 -2.22 -15.23
C THR A 82 -14.77 -3.65 -15.25
N GLN A 83 -15.60 -4.02 -14.27
CA GLN A 83 -16.12 -5.37 -14.08
C GLN A 83 -17.61 -5.31 -13.71
N PRO A 84 -18.44 -4.76 -14.60
CA PRO A 84 -19.86 -4.59 -14.29
C PRO A 84 -20.54 -5.96 -14.12
N THR A 85 -21.29 -6.09 -13.02
CA THR A 85 -22.06 -7.30 -12.70
C THR A 85 -23.46 -6.93 -12.25
N ASP A 86 -24.44 -7.68 -12.71
CA ASP A 86 -25.82 -7.53 -12.23
C ASP A 86 -26.02 -8.37 -10.96
N THR A 87 -25.82 -7.75 -9.81
CA THR A 87 -25.97 -8.41 -8.50
C THR A 87 -27.43 -8.61 -8.07
N SER A 88 -28.43 -8.26 -8.89
CA SER A 88 -29.83 -8.58 -8.64
C SER A 88 -30.11 -10.08 -8.83
N THR A 89 -29.34 -10.73 -9.70
CA THR A 89 -29.43 -12.16 -9.98
C THR A 89 -28.48 -13.00 -9.12
N PRO A 90 -28.81 -14.25 -8.79
CA PRO A 90 -27.90 -15.16 -8.09
C PRO A 90 -26.59 -15.39 -8.87
N SER A 91 -26.66 -15.50 -10.19
CA SER A 91 -25.50 -15.67 -11.06
C SER A 91 -24.56 -14.46 -11.00
N GLY A 92 -25.10 -13.24 -11.10
CA GLY A 92 -24.28 -12.03 -10.99
C GLY A 92 -23.67 -11.85 -9.60
N LYS A 93 -24.39 -12.25 -8.53
CA LYS A 93 -23.82 -12.29 -7.17
C LYS A 93 -22.63 -13.25 -7.09
N LEU A 94 -22.77 -14.45 -7.63
CA LEU A 94 -21.68 -15.43 -7.70
C LEU A 94 -20.49 -14.87 -8.49
N GLN A 95 -20.75 -14.26 -9.65
CA GLN A 95 -19.72 -13.64 -10.47
C GLN A 95 -18.94 -12.55 -9.70
N GLN A 96 -19.64 -11.68 -8.97
CA GLN A 96 -18.99 -10.65 -8.15
C GLN A 96 -18.13 -11.26 -7.04
N ASN A 97 -18.61 -12.30 -6.35
CA ASN A 97 -17.86 -13.00 -5.31
C ASN A 97 -16.58 -13.64 -5.88
N ILE A 98 -16.69 -14.27 -7.05
CA ILE A 98 -15.53 -14.83 -7.76
C ILE A 98 -14.52 -13.72 -8.11
N GLN A 99 -14.95 -12.56 -8.58
CA GLN A 99 -14.07 -11.42 -8.86
C GLN A 99 -13.32 -10.95 -7.60
N PHE A 100 -13.96 -10.91 -6.44
CA PHE A 100 -13.28 -10.59 -5.18
C PHE A 100 -12.21 -11.61 -4.82
N ILE A 101 -12.52 -12.91 -4.96
CA ILE A 101 -11.57 -13.99 -4.67
C ILE A 101 -10.37 -13.93 -5.63
N PHE A 102 -10.61 -13.73 -6.91
CA PHE A 102 -9.53 -13.57 -7.90
C PHE A 102 -8.67 -12.33 -7.61
N SER A 103 -9.27 -11.23 -7.22
CA SER A 103 -8.53 -10.02 -6.86
C SER A 103 -7.60 -10.24 -5.64
N GLU A 104 -8.05 -10.98 -4.62
CA GLU A 104 -7.22 -11.36 -3.49
C GLU A 104 -6.08 -12.29 -3.92
N TYR A 105 -6.36 -13.29 -4.73
CA TYR A 105 -5.38 -14.23 -5.27
C TYR A 105 -4.30 -13.52 -6.09
N ASP A 106 -4.67 -12.60 -6.97
CA ASP A 106 -3.72 -11.80 -7.75
C ASP A 106 -2.80 -10.96 -6.86
N ASN A 107 -3.36 -10.40 -5.77
CA ASN A 107 -2.56 -9.64 -4.81
C ASN A 107 -1.57 -10.55 -4.06
N GLN A 108 -1.96 -11.76 -3.70
CA GLN A 108 -1.08 -12.75 -3.08
C GLN A 108 0.04 -13.18 -4.03
N LEU A 109 -0.29 -13.53 -5.27
CA LEU A 109 0.70 -13.88 -6.30
C LEU A 109 1.71 -12.74 -6.54
N ARG A 110 1.22 -11.50 -6.62
CA ARG A 110 2.08 -10.32 -6.80
C ARG A 110 3.04 -10.17 -5.63
N ARG A 111 2.55 -10.36 -4.40
CA ARG A 111 3.38 -10.34 -3.19
C ARG A 111 4.44 -11.43 -3.22
N GLU A 112 4.09 -12.65 -3.56
CA GLU A 112 5.03 -13.78 -3.65
C GLU A 112 6.12 -13.51 -4.68
N LYS A 113 5.75 -13.04 -5.88
CA LYS A 113 6.72 -12.67 -6.92
C LYS A 113 7.66 -11.55 -6.46
N CYS A 114 7.14 -10.52 -5.77
CA CYS A 114 7.98 -9.46 -5.22
C CYS A 114 8.96 -9.99 -4.17
N VAL A 115 8.49 -10.85 -3.25
CA VAL A 115 9.34 -11.44 -2.20
C VAL A 115 10.39 -12.34 -2.81
N ALA A 116 10.03 -13.18 -3.80
CA ALA A 116 10.97 -14.03 -4.51
C ALA A 116 12.05 -13.20 -5.24
N GLY A 117 11.65 -12.16 -5.97
CA GLY A 117 12.59 -11.26 -6.64
C GLY A 117 13.51 -10.50 -5.66
N MET A 118 13.01 -10.11 -4.48
CA MET A 118 13.83 -9.50 -3.42
C MET A 118 14.86 -10.51 -2.88
N LYS A 119 14.45 -11.76 -2.61
CA LYS A 119 15.34 -12.82 -2.15
C LYS A 119 16.46 -13.09 -3.18
N GLU A 120 16.09 -13.24 -4.44
CA GLU A 120 17.05 -13.42 -5.53
C GLU A 120 18.03 -12.25 -5.64
N ALA A 121 17.54 -11.03 -5.51
CA ALA A 121 18.39 -9.84 -5.51
C ALA A 121 19.42 -9.87 -4.38
N ILE A 122 19.00 -10.21 -3.15
CA ILE A 122 19.89 -10.32 -1.99
C ILE A 122 20.90 -11.46 -2.21
N GLN A 123 20.45 -12.63 -2.64
CA GLN A 123 21.33 -13.78 -2.91
C GLN A 123 22.37 -13.50 -4.00
N SER A 124 22.01 -12.67 -4.99
CA SER A 124 22.95 -12.20 -6.01
C SER A 124 23.87 -11.06 -5.56
N GLY A 125 23.85 -10.70 -4.26
CA GLY A 125 24.67 -9.62 -3.69
C GLY A 125 24.20 -8.21 -4.06
N ARG A 126 22.96 -8.06 -4.54
CA ARG A 126 22.37 -6.74 -4.80
C ARG A 126 21.70 -6.21 -3.54
N TRP A 127 21.98 -4.98 -3.19
CA TRP A 127 21.26 -4.31 -2.13
C TRP A 127 19.88 -3.86 -2.60
N ILE A 128 18.85 -4.11 -1.79
CA ILE A 128 17.49 -3.68 -2.04
C ILE A 128 17.07 -2.60 -1.01
N GLY A 129 16.48 -1.52 -1.50
CA GLY A 129 16.02 -0.42 -0.67
C GLY A 129 17.01 0.74 -0.58
N LYS A 130 16.83 1.59 0.44
CA LYS A 130 17.70 2.74 0.69
C LYS A 130 19.05 2.28 1.23
N ALA A 131 20.11 2.99 0.87
CA ALA A 131 21.42 2.74 1.49
C ALA A 131 21.35 2.95 3.01
N PRO A 132 21.99 2.09 3.82
CA PRO A 132 22.14 2.31 5.25
C PRO A 132 22.98 3.57 5.51
N PHE A 133 22.91 4.06 6.75
CA PHE A 133 23.77 5.17 7.17
C PHE A 133 25.26 4.83 6.93
N GLY A 134 26.00 5.77 6.39
CA GLY A 134 27.42 5.58 6.08
C GLY A 134 27.70 4.90 4.74
N TYR A 135 26.67 4.58 3.96
CA TYR A 135 26.79 3.99 2.64
C TYR A 135 26.04 4.81 1.59
N GLU A 136 26.42 4.63 0.34
CA GLU A 136 25.71 5.17 -0.81
C GLU A 136 25.55 4.11 -1.90
N ILE A 137 24.52 4.28 -2.74
CA ILE A 137 24.25 3.37 -3.85
C ILE A 137 24.88 3.96 -5.11
N VAL A 138 25.89 3.28 -5.63
CA VAL A 138 26.44 3.58 -6.95
C VAL A 138 25.70 2.77 -8.00
N ARG A 139 25.05 3.49 -8.91
CA ARG A 139 24.35 2.90 -10.04
C ARG A 139 25.35 2.56 -11.13
N SER A 140 25.37 1.30 -11.54
CA SER A 140 26.12 0.83 -12.68
C SER A 140 25.15 0.18 -13.68
N GLU A 141 25.48 0.19 -14.97
CA GLU A 141 24.66 -0.40 -16.04
C GLU A 141 24.25 -1.86 -15.76
N LYS A 142 25.12 -2.60 -15.08
CA LYS A 142 24.88 -4.02 -14.79
C LYS A 142 24.37 -4.30 -13.37
N ARG A 143 24.78 -3.52 -12.35
CA ARG A 143 24.40 -3.77 -10.94
C ARG A 143 24.54 -2.52 -10.08
N ASN A 144 23.55 -2.27 -9.24
CA ASN A 144 23.70 -1.30 -8.15
C ASN A 144 24.59 -1.91 -7.06
N ARG A 145 25.62 -1.18 -6.65
CA ARG A 145 26.54 -1.56 -5.56
C ARG A 145 26.39 -0.57 -4.42
N ILE A 146 26.57 -1.08 -3.20
CA ILE A 146 26.72 -0.27 -2.00
C ILE A 146 28.21 0.00 -1.80
N ILE A 147 28.57 1.26 -1.62
CA ILE A 147 29.93 1.66 -1.23
C ILE A 147 29.88 2.51 0.03
N VAL A 148 30.99 2.50 0.79
CA VAL A 148 31.13 3.33 2.00
C VAL A 148 31.34 4.77 1.56
N ASN A 149 30.51 5.69 2.04
CA ASN A 149 30.67 7.13 1.83
C ASN A 149 31.55 7.78 2.92
N GLU A 150 31.75 9.10 2.85
CA GLU A 150 32.57 9.82 3.84
C GLU A 150 32.06 9.66 5.27
N LYS A 151 30.73 9.73 5.48
CA LYS A 151 30.13 9.51 6.80
C LYS A 151 30.43 8.11 7.33
N GLY A 152 30.41 7.11 6.47
CA GLY A 152 30.74 5.73 6.83
C GLY A 152 32.22 5.55 7.22
N ARG A 153 33.15 6.27 6.56
CA ARG A 153 34.55 6.26 6.92
C ARG A 153 34.80 6.88 8.31
N ILE A 154 34.07 7.96 8.61
CA ILE A 154 34.14 8.58 9.95
C ILE A 154 33.51 7.64 10.98
N PHE A 155 32.37 7.04 10.67
CA PHE A 155 31.67 6.14 11.58
C PHE A 155 32.47 4.87 11.88
N LYS A 156 33.29 4.39 10.95
CA LYS A 156 34.23 3.29 11.17
C LYS A 156 35.18 3.60 12.34
N LYS A 157 35.65 4.83 12.46
CA LYS A 157 36.51 5.25 13.60
C LYS A 157 35.82 5.06 14.94
N ALA A 158 34.52 5.26 15.02
CA ALA A 158 33.75 5.02 16.25
C ALA A 158 33.85 3.57 16.74
N PHE A 159 33.78 2.62 15.81
CA PHE A 159 33.98 1.20 16.16
C PHE A 159 35.44 0.94 16.57
N GLU A 160 36.39 1.51 15.89
CA GLU A 160 37.82 1.39 16.23
C GLU A 160 38.10 1.95 17.62
N TRP A 161 37.61 3.15 17.95
CA TRP A 161 37.71 3.74 19.28
C TRP A 161 37.06 2.89 20.37
N LYS A 162 35.90 2.27 20.04
CA LYS A 162 35.23 1.36 20.99
C LYS A 162 36.03 0.09 21.22
N ALA A 163 36.55 -0.50 20.15
CA ALA A 163 37.24 -1.80 20.19
C ALA A 163 38.64 -1.72 20.78
N PHE A 164 39.39 -0.71 20.40
CA PHE A 164 40.81 -0.62 20.74
C PHE A 164 41.12 0.39 21.87
N GLU A 165 40.39 1.51 21.93
CA GLU A 165 40.58 2.55 22.94
C GLU A 165 39.60 2.42 24.11
N GLN A 166 38.63 1.51 24.03
CA GLN A 166 37.58 1.24 25.03
C GLN A 166 36.82 2.51 25.48
N LEU A 167 36.70 3.49 24.61
CA LEU A 167 36.02 4.74 24.92
C LEU A 167 34.53 4.53 25.27
N SER A 168 34.06 5.40 26.15
CA SER A 168 32.61 5.44 26.45
C SER A 168 31.78 5.90 25.24
N SER A 169 30.55 5.49 25.16
CA SER A 169 29.64 5.91 24.06
C SER A 169 29.46 7.43 24.04
N ALA A 170 29.47 8.08 25.21
CA ALA A 170 29.39 9.54 25.33
C ALA A 170 30.60 10.24 24.73
N GLU A 171 31.81 9.69 24.94
CA GLU A 171 33.07 10.24 24.40
C GLU A 171 33.12 10.02 22.88
N ILE A 172 32.74 8.85 22.41
CA ILE A 172 32.65 8.56 20.97
C ILE A 172 31.68 9.55 20.29
N SER A 173 30.49 9.78 20.88
CA SER A 173 29.51 10.73 20.35
C SER A 173 30.10 12.15 20.26
N ARG A 174 30.77 12.63 21.31
CA ARG A 174 31.47 13.94 21.28
C ARG A 174 32.49 14.02 20.16
N ARG A 175 33.34 13.00 20.00
CA ARG A 175 34.31 12.96 18.89
C ARG A 175 33.65 12.93 17.52
N LEU A 176 32.55 12.19 17.35
CA LEU A 176 31.81 12.15 16.08
C LEU A 176 31.24 13.53 15.72
N MET A 177 30.72 14.28 16.69
CA MET A 177 30.23 15.64 16.47
C MET A 177 31.33 16.59 15.94
N THR A 178 32.59 16.43 16.37
CA THR A 178 33.70 17.23 15.81
C THR A 178 33.95 16.96 14.34
N PHE A 179 33.50 15.83 13.82
CA PHE A 179 33.54 15.48 12.39
C PHE A 179 32.24 15.81 11.64
N GLY A 180 31.27 16.51 12.29
CA GLY A 180 30.01 16.91 11.68
C GLY A 180 29.01 15.77 11.52
N LEU A 181 29.10 14.74 12.34
CA LEU A 181 28.07 13.70 12.46
C LEU A 181 27.21 13.98 13.70
N GLU A 182 25.95 14.37 13.46
CA GLU A 182 24.91 14.51 14.48
C GLU A 182 24.13 13.21 14.68
#